data_256ed6545f4f1251d33fde825efc18d8
#
_entry.id   256ed6545f4f1251d33fde825efc18d8
#
_cell.length_a   1.000
_cell.length_b   1.000
_cell.length_c   1.000
_cell.angle_alpha   90.00
_cell.angle_beta   90.00
_cell.angle_gamma   90.00
#
_symmetry.space_group_name_H-M   'P 1'
#
loop_
_entity.id
_entity.type
_entity.pdbx_description
1 polymer ?
#
loop_
_entity_poly.entity_id
_entity_poly.type
_entity_poly.pdbx_seq_one_letter_code
_entity_poly.pdbx_strand_id
1 'polypeptide(L)'
;MTQHLPAPITTQPGPSPKVILASYLLMGAALLLVMHQGILPGLLCVCVGFMLTRALSRLLSRANPRAFHSNQLPRWTQVVATTIVILAPLALLSGALSHTRTYITEAPAQYKELLDYLATTVLELREKLPSDIADQLPDGAQDIQRKLATYLAAKAGVLANAGRAWLTGLLYAYVGLIIGALAAVRPVAARRPPLVCALQQRIGHFALAFKQIVAAQFWIAAFNTLLTSIFLLVILPIWDLQLPYTPALITLTFVAGLIPIVGNLLCNAVLTLVGLSVSPVAAAACLGFLILIHKAEYVINAKVVGTRTHMGVW
;
A
#
# COMPACT_ATOMS: atom_id res chain seq x y z
N MET A 1 -29.80 49.64 -35.71
CA MET A 1 -28.77 48.69 -35.20
C MET A 1 -28.67 48.89 -33.69
N THR A 2 -29.46 48.18 -32.89
CA THR A 2 -29.43 48.20 -31.43
C THR A 2 -28.52 47.08 -30.97
N GLN A 3 -27.33 47.44 -30.44
CA GLN A 3 -26.40 46.50 -29.81
C GLN A 3 -27.04 45.96 -28.55
N HIS A 4 -27.40 44.68 -28.54
CA HIS A 4 -27.70 43.94 -27.31
C HIS A 4 -26.40 43.80 -26.49
N LEU A 5 -26.25 44.62 -25.44
CA LEU A 5 -25.26 44.41 -24.38
C LEU A 5 -25.52 43.05 -23.72
N PRO A 6 -24.49 42.19 -23.58
CA PRO A 6 -24.68 40.96 -22.85
C PRO A 6 -25.02 41.28 -21.39
N ALA A 7 -26.05 40.57 -20.87
CA ALA A 7 -26.46 40.70 -19.49
C ALA A 7 -25.30 40.53 -18.52
N PRO A 8 -25.23 41.35 -17.44
CA PRO A 8 -24.13 41.24 -16.46
C PRO A 8 -24.11 39.84 -15.89
N ILE A 9 -22.90 39.23 -15.94
CA ILE A 9 -22.61 37.96 -15.27
C ILE A 9 -22.91 38.18 -13.79
N THR A 10 -24.04 37.68 -13.31
CA THR A 10 -24.37 37.68 -11.88
C THR A 10 -23.35 36.82 -11.16
N THR A 11 -22.31 37.41 -10.65
CA THR A 11 -21.38 36.79 -9.72
C THR A 11 -22.19 36.33 -8.51
N GLN A 12 -22.40 35.01 -8.41
CA GLN A 12 -23.02 34.43 -7.22
C GLN A 12 -22.17 34.85 -6.00
N PRO A 13 -22.78 35.43 -4.94
CA PRO A 13 -22.06 35.80 -3.74
C PRO A 13 -21.35 34.55 -3.21
N GLY A 14 -20.03 34.68 -2.96
CA GLY A 14 -19.23 33.59 -2.37
C GLY A 14 -19.87 33.09 -1.07
N PRO A 15 -19.55 31.86 -0.65
CA PRO A 15 -20.12 31.29 0.57
C PRO A 15 -19.82 32.21 1.76
N SER A 16 -20.82 32.46 2.62
CA SER A 16 -20.64 33.33 3.82
C SER A 16 -19.55 32.76 4.73
N PRO A 17 -18.83 33.60 5.48
CA PRO A 17 -17.75 33.14 6.37
C PRO A 17 -18.23 32.10 7.39
N LYS A 18 -19.49 32.15 7.81
CA LYS A 18 -20.12 31.13 8.68
C LYS A 18 -20.21 29.75 8.00
N VAL A 19 -20.54 29.70 6.71
CA VAL A 19 -20.61 28.47 5.94
C VAL A 19 -19.21 27.87 5.73
N ILE A 20 -18.22 28.72 5.50
CA ILE A 20 -16.82 28.31 5.38
C ILE A 20 -16.34 27.71 6.70
N LEU A 21 -16.55 28.39 7.82
CA LEU A 21 -16.18 27.89 9.16
C LEU A 21 -16.89 26.56 9.47
N ALA A 22 -18.20 26.48 9.23
CA ALA A 22 -18.97 25.25 9.43
C ALA A 22 -18.42 24.08 8.59
N SER A 23 -17.98 24.33 7.34
CA SER A 23 -17.40 23.30 6.48
C SER A 23 -16.07 22.75 7.03
N TYR A 24 -15.23 23.60 7.62
CA TYR A 24 -13.98 23.14 8.28
C TYR A 24 -14.25 22.34 9.54
N LEU A 25 -15.17 22.83 10.39
CA LEU A 25 -15.54 22.13 11.62
C LEU A 25 -16.15 20.75 11.34
N LEU A 26 -17.07 20.66 10.37
CA LEU A 26 -17.67 19.40 9.96
C LEU A 26 -16.63 18.41 9.36
N MET A 27 -15.73 18.91 8.52
CA MET A 27 -14.68 18.07 7.95
C MET A 27 -13.69 17.59 9.03
N GLY A 28 -13.28 18.49 9.94
CA GLY A 28 -12.41 18.14 11.06
C GLY A 28 -13.07 17.13 12.00
N ALA A 29 -14.33 17.35 12.37
CA ALA A 29 -15.10 16.42 13.21
C ALA A 29 -15.26 15.04 12.53
N ALA A 30 -15.54 15.02 11.22
CA ALA A 30 -15.63 13.76 10.47
C ALA A 30 -14.31 13.00 10.44
N LEU A 31 -13.17 13.69 10.24
CA LEU A 31 -11.85 13.04 10.25
C LEU A 31 -11.49 12.53 11.65
N LEU A 32 -11.76 13.29 12.70
CA LEU A 32 -11.54 12.86 14.09
C LEU A 32 -12.40 11.63 14.42
N LEU A 33 -13.67 11.62 13.99
CA LEU A 33 -14.56 10.49 14.17
C LEU A 33 -14.02 9.24 13.46
N VAL A 34 -13.56 9.37 12.21
CA VAL A 34 -12.94 8.28 11.45
C VAL A 34 -11.71 7.72 12.17
N MET A 35 -10.86 8.59 12.72
CA MET A 35 -9.69 8.16 13.49
C MET A 35 -10.10 7.46 14.79
N HIS A 36 -11.06 8.03 15.54
CA HIS A 36 -11.55 7.46 16.79
C HIS A 36 -12.18 6.08 16.60
N GLN A 37 -12.92 5.86 15.52
CA GLN A 37 -13.57 4.60 15.20
C GLN A 37 -12.64 3.57 14.53
N GLY A 38 -11.40 3.92 14.22
CA GLY A 38 -10.46 3.03 13.55
C GLY A 38 -10.83 2.68 12.09
N ILE A 39 -11.74 3.44 11.46
CA ILE A 39 -12.19 3.21 10.07
C ILE A 39 -11.37 3.97 9.02
N LEU A 40 -10.16 4.39 9.40
CA LEU A 40 -9.22 5.07 8.49
C LEU A 40 -8.94 4.25 7.21
N PRO A 41 -8.72 2.92 7.26
CA PRO A 41 -8.55 2.12 6.05
C PRO A 41 -9.74 2.25 5.08
N GLY A 42 -10.96 2.33 5.62
CA GLY A 42 -12.18 2.55 4.81
C GLY A 42 -12.15 3.90 4.10
N LEU A 43 -11.84 4.99 4.81
CA LEU A 43 -11.77 6.33 4.22
C LEU A 43 -10.71 6.41 3.12
N LEU A 44 -9.53 5.84 3.33
CA LEU A 44 -8.48 5.80 2.33
C LEU A 44 -8.92 5.01 1.09
N CYS A 45 -9.60 3.88 1.29
CA CYS A 45 -10.13 3.07 0.18
C CYS A 45 -11.30 3.73 -0.55
N VAL A 46 -12.09 4.60 0.09
CA VAL A 46 -13.05 5.49 -0.61
C VAL A 46 -12.31 6.34 -1.64
N CYS A 47 -11.22 6.99 -1.25
CA CYS A 47 -10.41 7.79 -2.18
C CYS A 47 -9.81 6.96 -3.31
N VAL A 48 -9.27 5.78 -2.98
CA VAL A 48 -8.70 4.84 -3.98
C VAL A 48 -9.78 4.38 -4.96
N GLY A 49 -10.93 3.91 -4.48
CA GLY A 49 -12.05 3.45 -5.31
C GLY A 49 -12.55 4.54 -6.25
N PHE A 50 -12.70 5.76 -5.75
CA PHE A 50 -13.08 6.92 -6.56
C PHE A 50 -12.04 7.22 -7.64
N MET A 51 -10.75 7.24 -7.28
CA MET A 51 -9.66 7.53 -8.22
C MET A 51 -9.52 6.44 -9.29
N LEU A 52 -9.53 5.16 -8.88
CA LEU A 52 -9.42 4.03 -9.81
C LEU A 52 -10.58 4.01 -10.80
N THR A 53 -11.81 4.19 -10.33
CA THR A 53 -13.00 4.23 -11.20
C THR A 53 -12.89 5.38 -12.20
N ARG A 54 -12.48 6.57 -11.78
CA ARG A 54 -12.27 7.72 -12.67
C ARG A 54 -11.12 7.50 -13.65
N ALA A 55 -10.01 6.92 -13.21
CA ALA A 55 -8.86 6.61 -14.07
C ALA A 55 -9.24 5.57 -15.13
N LEU A 56 -9.88 4.48 -14.69
CA LEU A 56 -10.31 3.40 -15.58
C LEU A 56 -11.38 3.85 -16.58
N SER A 57 -12.38 4.63 -16.13
CA SER A 57 -13.37 5.23 -17.02
C SER A 57 -12.74 6.10 -18.11
N ARG A 58 -11.70 6.87 -17.78
CA ARG A 58 -10.96 7.68 -18.76
C ARG A 58 -10.16 6.82 -19.73
N LEU A 59 -9.53 5.74 -19.25
CA LEU A 59 -8.81 4.80 -20.11
C LEU A 59 -9.76 4.12 -21.09
N LEU A 60 -10.91 3.63 -20.61
CA LEU A 60 -11.93 3.00 -21.43
C LEU A 60 -12.55 3.97 -22.45
N SER A 61 -12.72 5.23 -22.07
CA SER A 61 -13.23 6.25 -23.00
C SER A 61 -12.23 6.61 -24.10
N ARG A 62 -10.93 6.56 -23.84
CA ARG A 62 -9.87 6.78 -24.85
C ARG A 62 -9.83 5.67 -25.90
N ALA A 63 -10.22 4.46 -25.54
CA ALA A 63 -10.29 3.33 -26.46
C ALA A 63 -11.48 3.43 -27.45
N ASN A 64 -12.42 4.37 -27.22
CA ASN A 64 -13.57 4.58 -28.11
C ASN A 64 -13.50 5.94 -28.84
N PRO A 65 -13.17 5.97 -30.13
CA PRO A 65 -12.99 7.21 -30.90
C PRO A 65 -14.24 8.11 -30.95
N ARG A 66 -15.45 7.52 -30.82
CA ARG A 66 -16.71 8.26 -30.84
C ARG A 66 -16.98 9.06 -29.55
N ALA A 67 -16.29 8.79 -28.46
CA ALA A 67 -16.46 9.51 -27.20
C ALA A 67 -15.62 10.80 -27.10
N PHE A 68 -14.74 11.06 -28.07
CA PHE A 68 -13.80 12.18 -28.05
C PHE A 68 -14.45 13.58 -28.17
N HIS A 69 -15.72 13.66 -28.61
CA HIS A 69 -16.43 14.92 -28.82
C HIS A 69 -17.32 15.34 -27.65
N SER A 70 -17.44 14.53 -26.62
CA SER A 70 -18.26 14.85 -25.44
C SER A 70 -17.37 15.06 -24.23
N ASN A 71 -17.49 16.21 -23.60
CA ASN A 71 -16.77 16.52 -22.33
C ASN A 71 -17.30 15.71 -21.13
N GLN A 72 -18.26 14.79 -21.37
CA GLN A 72 -18.84 13.89 -20.38
C GLN A 72 -18.44 12.44 -20.68
N LEU A 73 -17.94 11.75 -19.66
CA LEU A 73 -17.61 10.32 -19.75
C LEU A 73 -18.88 9.52 -20.08
N PRO A 74 -18.87 8.64 -21.08
CA PRO A 74 -20.01 7.78 -21.40
C PRO A 74 -20.45 6.97 -20.18
N ARG A 75 -21.74 6.86 -19.96
CA ARG A 75 -22.29 6.12 -18.80
C ARG A 75 -21.83 4.67 -18.74
N TRP A 76 -21.73 3.99 -19.89
CA TRP A 76 -21.29 2.62 -19.95
C TRP A 76 -19.83 2.43 -19.47
N THR A 77 -18.91 3.36 -19.80
CA THR A 77 -17.51 3.29 -19.32
C THR A 77 -17.42 3.46 -17.82
N GLN A 78 -18.29 4.28 -17.24
CA GLN A 78 -18.38 4.46 -15.80
C GLN A 78 -18.90 3.20 -15.11
N VAL A 79 -19.96 2.57 -15.66
CA VAL A 79 -20.52 1.31 -15.13
C VAL A 79 -19.49 0.19 -15.20
N VAL A 80 -18.88 -0.01 -16.36
CA VAL A 80 -17.85 -1.05 -16.55
C VAL A 80 -16.67 -0.83 -15.59
N ALA A 81 -16.17 0.41 -15.49
CA ALA A 81 -15.07 0.73 -14.59
C ALA A 81 -15.44 0.45 -13.12
N THR A 82 -16.65 0.83 -12.70
CA THR A 82 -17.14 0.57 -11.34
C THR A 82 -17.23 -0.93 -11.07
N THR A 83 -17.79 -1.69 -11.99
CA THR A 83 -17.90 -3.16 -11.88
C THR A 83 -16.53 -3.81 -11.76
N ILE A 84 -15.56 -3.40 -12.59
CA ILE A 84 -14.19 -3.91 -12.52
C ILE A 84 -13.56 -3.58 -11.17
N VAL A 85 -13.64 -2.34 -10.70
CA VAL A 85 -13.03 -1.90 -9.43
C VAL A 85 -13.63 -2.65 -8.23
N ILE A 86 -14.93 -2.96 -8.27
CA ILE A 86 -15.61 -3.71 -7.20
C ILE A 86 -15.28 -5.20 -7.28
N LEU A 87 -15.31 -5.81 -8.47
CA LEU A 87 -15.16 -7.26 -8.60
C LEU A 87 -13.70 -7.72 -8.63
N ALA A 88 -12.75 -6.88 -9.08
CA ALA A 88 -11.35 -7.27 -9.17
C ALA A 88 -10.74 -7.75 -7.83
N PRO A 89 -10.96 -7.10 -6.69
CA PRO A 89 -10.44 -7.59 -5.41
C PRO A 89 -11.02 -8.97 -5.02
N LEU A 90 -12.30 -9.21 -5.31
CA LEU A 90 -12.94 -10.51 -5.06
C LEU A 90 -12.39 -11.60 -5.97
N ALA A 91 -12.18 -11.29 -7.25
CA ALA A 91 -11.58 -12.22 -8.20
C ALA A 91 -10.13 -12.57 -7.82
N LEU A 92 -9.34 -11.57 -7.39
CA LEU A 92 -8.00 -11.78 -6.89
C LEU A 92 -7.99 -12.63 -5.61
N LEU A 93 -8.91 -12.37 -4.69
CA LEU A 93 -9.04 -13.15 -3.45
C LEU A 93 -9.46 -14.59 -3.75
N SER A 94 -10.42 -14.82 -4.65
CA SER A 94 -10.85 -16.16 -5.05
C SER A 94 -9.72 -16.94 -5.73
N GLY A 95 -8.93 -16.27 -6.61
CA GLY A 95 -7.75 -16.85 -7.23
C GLY A 95 -6.66 -17.21 -6.20
N ALA A 96 -6.39 -16.30 -5.25
CA ALA A 96 -5.46 -16.57 -4.16
C ALA A 96 -5.91 -17.77 -3.31
N LEU A 97 -7.21 -17.85 -2.96
CA LEU A 97 -7.74 -18.97 -2.19
C LEU A 97 -7.68 -20.31 -2.94
N SER A 98 -7.87 -20.32 -4.26
CA SER A 98 -7.77 -21.56 -5.05
C SER A 98 -6.34 -22.10 -5.08
N HIS A 99 -5.34 -21.23 -5.15
CA HIS A 99 -3.93 -21.64 -5.04
C HIS A 99 -3.50 -21.99 -3.61
N THR A 100 -4.15 -21.44 -2.60
CA THR A 100 -3.82 -21.70 -1.19
C THR A 100 -4.05 -23.16 -0.80
N ARG A 101 -4.95 -23.89 -1.45
CA ARG A 101 -5.14 -25.33 -1.21
C ARG A 101 -3.85 -26.12 -1.41
N THR A 102 -3.14 -25.88 -2.51
CA THR A 102 -1.86 -26.55 -2.82
C THR A 102 -0.80 -26.21 -1.75
N TYR A 103 -0.71 -24.93 -1.37
CA TYR A 103 0.22 -24.51 -0.32
C TYR A 103 -0.11 -25.09 1.06
N ILE A 104 -1.38 -25.22 1.44
CA ILE A 104 -1.77 -25.84 2.72
C ILE A 104 -1.44 -27.31 2.77
N THR A 105 -1.56 -28.05 1.67
CA THR A 105 -1.21 -29.48 1.61
C THR A 105 0.31 -29.70 1.64
N GLU A 106 1.09 -28.77 1.09
CA GLU A 106 2.55 -28.86 1.03
C GLU A 106 3.23 -28.16 2.22
N ALA A 107 2.51 -27.25 2.92
CA ALA A 107 3.05 -26.48 4.05
C ALA A 107 3.69 -27.36 5.16
N PRO A 108 3.14 -28.52 5.55
CA PRO A 108 3.78 -29.35 6.56
C PRO A 108 5.16 -29.87 6.14
N ALA A 109 5.33 -30.23 4.86
CA ALA A 109 6.61 -30.71 4.32
C ALA A 109 7.64 -29.55 4.25
N GLN A 110 7.23 -28.41 3.71
CA GLN A 110 8.08 -27.21 3.63
C GLN A 110 8.45 -26.67 5.04
N TYR A 111 7.53 -26.73 5.99
CA TYR A 111 7.80 -26.35 7.38
C TYR A 111 8.84 -27.28 8.04
N LYS A 112 8.74 -28.59 7.78
CA LYS A 112 9.72 -29.56 8.27
C LYS A 112 11.10 -29.31 7.66
N GLU A 113 11.18 -29.11 6.34
CA GLU A 113 12.42 -28.79 5.64
C GLU A 113 13.05 -27.49 6.16
N LEU A 114 12.25 -26.45 6.40
CA LEU A 114 12.70 -25.19 7.02
C LEU A 114 13.25 -25.41 8.42
N LEU A 115 12.58 -26.23 9.25
CA LEU A 115 13.04 -26.53 10.60
C LEU A 115 14.35 -27.33 10.59
N ASP A 116 14.48 -28.30 9.70
CA ASP A 116 15.71 -29.09 9.55
C ASP A 116 16.87 -28.19 9.06
N TYR A 117 16.61 -27.30 8.12
CA TYR A 117 17.59 -26.30 7.67
C TYR A 117 18.01 -25.35 8.81
N LEU A 118 17.05 -24.80 9.55
CA LEU A 118 17.35 -23.94 10.72
C LEU A 118 18.14 -24.68 11.80
N ALA A 119 17.80 -25.94 12.05
CA ALA A 119 18.53 -26.78 13.00
C ALA A 119 19.98 -26.99 12.60
N THR A 120 20.22 -27.34 11.33
CA THR A 120 21.57 -27.50 10.80
C THR A 120 22.37 -26.20 10.90
N THR A 121 21.76 -25.08 10.50
CA THR A 121 22.40 -23.76 10.60
C THR A 121 22.73 -23.37 12.04
N VAL A 122 21.84 -23.65 13.00
CA VAL A 122 22.08 -23.38 14.43
C VAL A 122 23.18 -24.26 14.98
N LEU A 123 23.24 -25.54 14.59
CA LEU A 123 24.30 -26.45 15.02
C LEU A 123 25.66 -26.01 14.47
N GLU A 124 25.74 -25.63 13.18
CA GLU A 124 26.97 -25.08 12.59
C GLU A 124 27.42 -23.77 13.25
N LEU A 125 26.47 -22.91 13.64
CA LEU A 125 26.77 -21.69 14.38
C LEU A 125 27.32 -22.01 15.79
N ARG A 126 26.73 -23.00 16.46
CA ARG A 126 27.14 -23.44 17.80
C ARG A 126 28.57 -23.94 17.84
N GLU A 127 29.01 -24.64 16.80
CA GLU A 127 30.42 -25.11 16.68
C GLU A 127 31.42 -23.97 16.49
N LYS A 128 30.97 -22.84 15.96
CA LYS A 128 31.81 -21.65 15.69
C LYS A 128 31.81 -20.61 16.81
N LEU A 129 30.93 -20.74 17.80
CA LEU A 129 30.77 -19.78 18.88
C LEU A 129 31.45 -20.23 20.18
N PRO A 130 31.89 -19.28 21.04
CA PRO A 130 32.35 -19.59 22.39
C PRO A 130 31.28 -20.32 23.20
N SER A 131 31.70 -21.22 24.11
CA SER A 131 30.80 -22.06 24.92
C SER A 131 29.70 -21.30 25.64
N ASP A 132 30.00 -20.11 26.18
CA ASP A 132 29.07 -19.27 26.94
C ASP A 132 27.88 -18.76 26.11
N ILE A 133 28.07 -18.65 24.80
CA ILE A 133 27.02 -18.24 23.86
C ILE A 133 26.37 -19.46 23.22
N ALA A 134 27.16 -20.51 22.94
CA ALA A 134 26.69 -21.75 22.35
C ALA A 134 25.60 -22.44 23.20
N ASP A 135 25.74 -22.38 24.55
CA ASP A 135 24.79 -22.98 25.49
C ASP A 135 23.42 -22.25 25.55
N GLN A 136 23.31 -21.04 24.99
CA GLN A 136 22.04 -20.30 24.87
C GLN A 136 21.29 -20.64 23.57
N LEU A 137 21.94 -21.35 22.66
CA LEU A 137 21.34 -21.74 21.39
C LEU A 137 20.53 -23.03 21.52
N PRO A 138 19.49 -23.25 20.72
CA PRO A 138 18.73 -24.50 20.72
C PRO A 138 19.58 -25.71 20.32
N ASP A 139 19.28 -26.86 20.93
CA ASP A 139 20.03 -28.10 20.71
C ASP A 139 19.67 -28.86 19.44
N GLY A 140 18.76 -28.30 18.60
CA GLY A 140 18.36 -28.91 17.36
C GLY A 140 16.92 -28.58 16.94
N ALA A 141 16.43 -29.19 15.87
CA ALA A 141 15.10 -28.93 15.29
C ALA A 141 13.96 -29.11 16.28
N GLN A 142 14.04 -30.12 17.16
CA GLN A 142 12.99 -30.40 18.15
C GLN A 142 12.90 -29.31 19.22
N ASP A 143 14.03 -28.78 19.67
CA ASP A 143 14.06 -27.70 20.65
C ASP A 143 13.59 -26.39 20.05
N ILE A 144 13.97 -26.08 18.79
CA ILE A 144 13.46 -24.94 18.04
C ILE A 144 11.93 -25.04 17.89
N GLN A 145 11.44 -26.22 17.49
CA GLN A 145 10.00 -26.45 17.33
C GLN A 145 9.26 -26.29 18.66
N ARG A 146 9.80 -26.81 19.75
CA ARG A 146 9.19 -26.70 21.08
C ARG A 146 9.17 -25.26 21.59
N LYS A 147 10.28 -24.53 21.47
CA LYS A 147 10.38 -23.10 21.83
C LYS A 147 9.42 -22.25 20.98
N LEU A 148 9.36 -22.51 19.67
CA LEU A 148 8.45 -21.79 18.76
C LEU A 148 6.98 -22.11 19.09
N ALA A 149 6.62 -23.37 19.31
CA ALA A 149 5.26 -23.77 19.69
C ALA A 149 4.83 -23.13 21.03
N THR A 150 5.73 -23.13 22.03
CA THR A 150 5.47 -22.50 23.33
C THR A 150 5.32 -20.99 23.19
N TYR A 151 6.15 -20.34 22.40
CA TYR A 151 6.05 -18.90 22.13
C TYR A 151 4.76 -18.54 21.40
N LEU A 152 4.41 -19.30 20.35
CA LEU A 152 3.16 -19.09 19.60
C LEU A 152 1.94 -19.35 20.48
N ALA A 153 1.95 -20.40 21.31
CA ALA A 153 0.87 -20.68 22.25
C ALA A 153 0.71 -19.54 23.29
N ALA A 154 1.81 -19.03 23.83
CA ALA A 154 1.79 -17.90 24.76
C ALA A 154 1.29 -16.60 24.11
N LYS A 155 1.47 -16.44 22.79
CA LYS A 155 1.04 -15.27 22.01
C LYS A 155 -0.23 -15.49 21.21
N ALA A 156 -0.86 -16.66 21.32
CA ALA A 156 -2.04 -17.02 20.52
C ALA A 156 -3.18 -16.00 20.63
N GLY A 157 -3.44 -15.46 21.83
CA GLY A 157 -4.46 -14.42 22.02
C GLY A 157 -4.13 -13.11 21.30
N VAL A 158 -2.86 -12.71 21.33
CA VAL A 158 -2.38 -11.51 20.62
C VAL A 158 -2.48 -11.70 19.10
N LEU A 159 -2.06 -12.87 18.60
CA LEU A 159 -2.16 -13.22 17.17
C LEU A 159 -3.63 -13.26 16.71
N ALA A 160 -4.52 -13.87 17.49
CA ALA A 160 -5.95 -13.94 17.17
C ALA A 160 -6.59 -12.53 17.12
N ASN A 161 -6.25 -11.66 18.07
CA ASN A 161 -6.71 -10.27 18.09
C ASN A 161 -6.15 -9.46 16.91
N ALA A 162 -4.87 -9.61 16.60
CA ALA A 162 -4.26 -8.99 15.43
C ALA A 162 -4.92 -9.47 14.12
N GLY A 163 -5.16 -10.77 13.98
CA GLY A 163 -5.87 -11.35 12.84
C GLY A 163 -7.30 -10.81 12.69
N ARG A 164 -8.03 -10.69 13.80
CA ARG A 164 -9.39 -10.10 13.81
C ARG A 164 -9.35 -8.62 13.42
N ALA A 165 -8.42 -7.84 13.96
CA ALA A 165 -8.24 -6.43 13.59
C ALA A 165 -7.91 -6.27 12.11
N TRP A 166 -7.07 -7.14 11.56
CA TRP A 166 -6.71 -7.18 10.14
C TRP A 166 -7.91 -7.47 9.24
N LEU A 167 -8.71 -8.50 9.56
CA LEU A 167 -9.93 -8.84 8.83
C LEU A 167 -10.96 -7.71 8.89
N THR A 168 -11.14 -7.09 10.04
CA THR A 168 -12.02 -5.93 10.19
C THR A 168 -11.53 -4.74 9.35
N GLY A 169 -10.23 -4.47 9.35
CA GLY A 169 -9.61 -3.45 8.51
C GLY A 169 -9.82 -3.70 7.02
N LEU A 170 -9.66 -4.95 6.56
CA LEU A 170 -9.92 -5.34 5.17
C LEU A 170 -11.40 -5.18 4.80
N LEU A 171 -12.33 -5.53 5.70
CA LEU A 171 -13.75 -5.32 5.48
C LEU A 171 -14.07 -3.83 5.31
N TYR A 172 -13.57 -2.96 6.18
CA TYR A 172 -13.75 -1.51 6.05
C TYR A 172 -13.10 -0.97 4.78
N ALA A 173 -11.93 -1.47 4.40
CA ALA A 173 -11.25 -1.11 3.16
C ALA A 173 -12.10 -1.47 1.94
N TYR A 174 -12.67 -2.68 1.90
CA TYR A 174 -13.49 -3.12 0.79
C TYR A 174 -14.82 -2.35 0.70
N VAL A 175 -15.50 -2.13 1.82
CA VAL A 175 -16.70 -1.29 1.87
C VAL A 175 -16.39 0.14 1.42
N GLY A 176 -15.27 0.70 1.88
CA GLY A 176 -14.79 2.00 1.42
C GLY A 176 -14.54 2.05 -0.09
N LEU A 177 -13.91 1.02 -0.64
CA LEU A 177 -13.67 0.91 -2.09
C LEU A 177 -15.00 0.95 -2.89
N ILE A 178 -16.00 0.20 -2.45
CA ILE A 178 -17.34 0.20 -3.07
C ILE A 178 -17.96 1.59 -3.02
N ILE A 179 -17.96 2.23 -1.84
CA ILE A 179 -18.53 3.59 -1.68
C ILE A 179 -17.82 4.57 -2.60
N GLY A 180 -16.49 4.52 -2.67
CA GLY A 180 -15.68 5.37 -3.54
C GLY A 180 -15.99 5.16 -5.02
N ALA A 181 -16.07 3.91 -5.46
CA ALA A 181 -16.40 3.54 -6.83
C ALA A 181 -17.80 4.04 -7.24
N LEU A 182 -18.80 3.85 -6.37
CA LEU A 182 -20.16 4.34 -6.59
C LEU A 182 -20.24 5.87 -6.58
N ALA A 183 -19.50 6.54 -5.72
CA ALA A 183 -19.44 8.01 -5.67
C ALA A 183 -18.86 8.61 -6.97
N ALA A 184 -17.98 7.90 -7.66
CA ALA A 184 -17.37 8.35 -8.91
C ALA A 184 -18.36 8.44 -10.07
N VAL A 185 -19.48 7.70 -10.03
CA VAL A 185 -20.49 7.59 -11.10
C VAL A 185 -21.65 8.57 -10.91
N ARG A 186 -21.81 9.14 -9.72
CA ARG A 186 -22.95 10.02 -9.43
C ARG A 186 -22.91 11.28 -10.29
N PRO A 187 -24.04 11.66 -10.95
CA PRO A 187 -24.14 12.90 -11.71
C PRO A 187 -23.99 14.10 -10.78
N VAL A 188 -23.34 15.14 -11.29
CA VAL A 188 -23.20 16.41 -10.57
C VAL A 188 -24.55 17.12 -10.62
N ALA A 189 -25.24 17.28 -9.49
CA ALA A 189 -26.49 18.04 -9.42
C ALA A 189 -26.24 19.52 -9.80
N ALA A 190 -27.15 20.08 -10.60
CA ALA A 190 -27.01 21.44 -11.16
C ALA A 190 -27.09 22.56 -10.09
N ARG A 191 -27.82 22.35 -8.99
CA ARG A 191 -27.94 23.30 -7.88
C ARG A 191 -27.65 22.58 -6.56
N ARG A 192 -26.73 23.10 -5.78
CA ARG A 192 -26.34 22.54 -4.46
C ARG A 192 -26.38 23.65 -3.41
N PRO A 193 -26.81 23.34 -2.18
CA PRO A 193 -26.72 24.29 -1.05
C PRO A 193 -25.28 24.77 -0.84
N PRO A 194 -25.06 26.01 -0.38
CA PRO A 194 -23.72 26.57 -0.20
C PRO A 194 -22.80 25.74 0.69
N LEU A 195 -23.32 25.14 1.75
CA LEU A 195 -22.57 24.25 2.64
C LEU A 195 -22.10 22.97 1.94
N VAL A 196 -22.94 22.38 1.09
CA VAL A 196 -22.56 21.19 0.31
C VAL A 196 -21.45 21.52 -0.68
N CYS A 197 -21.49 22.68 -1.32
CA CYS A 197 -20.41 23.15 -2.20
C CYS A 197 -19.10 23.33 -1.42
N ALA A 198 -19.14 23.97 -0.24
CA ALA A 198 -17.98 24.18 0.61
C ALA A 198 -17.40 22.82 1.08
N LEU A 199 -18.22 21.88 1.53
CA LEU A 199 -17.77 20.53 1.92
C LEU A 199 -17.15 19.78 0.75
N GLN A 200 -17.76 19.83 -0.44
CA GLN A 200 -17.19 19.20 -1.63
C GLN A 200 -15.83 19.76 -2.00
N GLN A 201 -15.62 21.06 -1.83
CA GLN A 201 -14.33 21.68 -2.03
C GLN A 201 -13.30 21.12 -1.04
N ARG A 202 -13.65 20.95 0.25
CA ARG A 202 -12.76 20.35 1.27
C ARG A 202 -12.43 18.90 0.96
N ILE A 203 -13.44 18.10 0.60
CA ILE A 203 -13.25 16.72 0.15
C ILE A 203 -12.36 16.67 -1.11
N GLY A 204 -12.55 17.60 -2.04
CA GLY A 204 -11.71 17.73 -3.23
C GLY A 204 -10.25 18.01 -2.90
N HIS A 205 -9.96 18.93 -1.98
CA HIS A 205 -8.60 19.20 -1.50
C HIS A 205 -7.99 17.98 -0.81
N PHE A 206 -8.75 17.30 0.04
CA PHE A 206 -8.31 16.06 0.67
C PHE A 206 -7.99 14.97 -0.35
N ALA A 207 -8.87 14.76 -1.33
CA ALA A 207 -8.66 13.76 -2.39
C ALA A 207 -7.45 14.11 -3.28
N LEU A 208 -7.20 15.39 -3.55
CA LEU A 208 -6.00 15.83 -4.29
C LEU A 208 -4.72 15.59 -3.49
N ALA A 209 -4.69 15.94 -2.21
CA ALA A 209 -3.56 15.69 -1.33
C ALA A 209 -3.29 14.17 -1.24
N PHE A 210 -4.33 13.36 -1.03
CA PHE A 210 -4.22 11.91 -1.01
C PHE A 210 -3.67 11.35 -2.33
N LYS A 211 -4.17 11.83 -3.48
CA LYS A 211 -3.65 11.45 -4.79
C LYS A 211 -2.16 11.76 -4.94
N GLN A 212 -1.72 12.91 -4.46
CA GLN A 212 -0.29 13.29 -4.51
C GLN A 212 0.56 12.35 -3.68
N ILE A 213 0.11 12.00 -2.46
CA ILE A 213 0.79 11.06 -1.57
C ILE A 213 0.88 9.66 -2.23
N VAL A 214 -0.23 9.14 -2.74
CA VAL A 214 -0.26 7.83 -3.42
C VAL A 214 0.65 7.81 -4.65
N ALA A 215 0.63 8.88 -5.46
CA ALA A 215 1.50 8.98 -6.62
C ALA A 215 2.98 9.07 -6.22
N ALA A 216 3.31 9.81 -5.15
CA ALA A 216 4.66 9.87 -4.63
C ALA A 216 5.12 8.51 -4.14
N GLN A 217 4.28 7.80 -3.36
CA GLN A 217 4.60 6.47 -2.84
C GLN A 217 4.82 5.44 -3.95
N PHE A 218 4.01 5.50 -5.01
CA PHE A 218 4.20 4.64 -6.19
C PHE A 218 5.58 4.84 -6.82
N TRP A 219 6.00 6.11 -7.02
CA TRP A 219 7.31 6.41 -7.58
C TRP A 219 8.46 5.99 -6.69
N ILE A 220 8.31 6.16 -5.37
CA ILE A 220 9.30 5.73 -4.39
C ILE A 220 9.43 4.19 -4.42
N ALA A 221 8.30 3.47 -4.38
CA ALA A 221 8.29 2.01 -4.46
C ALA A 221 8.91 1.51 -5.77
N ALA A 222 8.58 2.13 -6.92
CA ALA A 222 9.15 1.78 -8.22
C ALA A 222 10.67 2.00 -8.26
N PHE A 223 11.13 3.12 -7.72
CA PHE A 223 12.56 3.43 -7.64
C PHE A 223 13.31 2.45 -6.72
N ASN A 224 12.78 2.19 -5.53
CA ASN A 224 13.36 1.22 -4.59
C ASN A 224 13.42 -0.18 -5.22
N THR A 225 12.36 -0.59 -5.91
CA THR A 225 12.30 -1.88 -6.61
C THR A 225 13.33 -1.95 -7.74
N LEU A 226 13.50 -0.88 -8.51
CA LEU A 226 14.52 -0.81 -9.55
C LEU A 226 15.93 -0.99 -8.97
N LEU A 227 16.26 -0.25 -7.91
CA LEU A 227 17.57 -0.38 -7.25
C LEU A 227 17.76 -1.78 -6.65
N THR A 228 16.74 -2.33 -5.99
CA THR A 228 16.77 -3.69 -5.46
C THR A 228 16.95 -4.73 -6.57
N SER A 229 16.29 -4.54 -7.72
CA SER A 229 16.47 -5.42 -8.87
C SER A 229 17.90 -5.40 -9.38
N ILE A 230 18.51 -4.21 -9.51
CA ILE A 230 19.92 -4.07 -9.92
C ILE A 230 20.83 -4.75 -8.89
N PHE A 231 20.59 -4.54 -7.60
CA PHE A 231 21.37 -5.15 -6.54
C PHE A 231 21.29 -6.68 -6.58
N LEU A 232 20.09 -7.24 -6.66
CA LEU A 232 19.85 -8.69 -6.61
C LEU A 232 20.25 -9.41 -7.90
N LEU A 233 20.04 -8.79 -9.08
CA LEU A 233 20.27 -9.41 -10.38
C LEU A 233 21.67 -9.15 -10.96
N VAL A 234 22.34 -8.09 -10.52
CA VAL A 234 23.63 -7.67 -11.08
C VAL A 234 24.72 -7.67 -10.01
N ILE A 235 24.54 -6.96 -8.91
CA ILE A 235 25.62 -6.76 -7.91
C ILE A 235 25.93 -8.04 -7.15
N LEU A 236 24.93 -8.70 -6.59
CA LEU A 236 25.13 -9.93 -5.83
C LEU A 236 25.69 -11.08 -6.67
N PRO A 237 25.23 -11.32 -7.92
CA PRO A 237 25.82 -12.35 -8.77
C PRO A 237 27.29 -12.10 -9.11
N ILE A 238 27.74 -10.84 -9.24
CA ILE A 238 29.18 -10.53 -9.50
C ILE A 238 30.07 -11.00 -8.32
N TRP A 239 29.50 -11.08 -7.12
CA TRP A 239 30.20 -11.54 -5.91
C TRP A 239 29.91 -13.02 -5.58
N ASP A 240 29.29 -13.77 -6.49
CA ASP A 240 28.83 -15.16 -6.27
C ASP A 240 27.89 -15.32 -5.07
N LEU A 241 27.18 -14.25 -4.68
CA LEU A 241 26.25 -14.21 -3.55
C LEU A 241 24.78 -14.21 -4.02
N GLN A 242 24.41 -15.12 -4.92
CA GLN A 242 23.05 -15.18 -5.46
C GLN A 242 22.03 -15.55 -4.37
N LEU A 243 20.96 -14.75 -4.25
CA LEU A 243 19.87 -15.06 -3.33
C LEU A 243 18.82 -15.94 -4.01
N PRO A 244 18.25 -16.92 -3.27
CA PRO A 244 17.08 -17.68 -3.75
C PRO A 244 15.86 -16.76 -3.84
N TYR A 245 14.88 -17.14 -4.67
CA TYR A 245 13.60 -16.45 -4.80
C TYR A 245 13.70 -14.98 -5.23
N THR A 246 14.74 -14.60 -5.95
CA THR A 246 14.98 -13.21 -6.42
C THR A 246 13.75 -12.54 -7.05
N PRO A 247 12.96 -13.17 -7.96
CA PRO A 247 11.75 -12.55 -8.51
C PRO A 247 10.69 -12.26 -7.44
N ALA A 248 10.55 -13.14 -6.46
CA ALA A 248 9.61 -12.94 -5.35
C ALA A 248 10.05 -11.78 -4.44
N LEU A 249 11.35 -11.66 -4.17
CA LEU A 249 11.91 -10.54 -3.39
C LEU A 249 11.70 -9.20 -4.08
N ILE A 250 11.89 -9.14 -5.40
CA ILE A 250 11.64 -7.93 -6.20
C ILE A 250 10.15 -7.56 -6.16
N THR A 251 9.27 -8.54 -6.37
CA THR A 251 7.82 -8.33 -6.32
C THR A 251 7.38 -7.88 -4.93
N LEU A 252 7.90 -8.52 -3.89
CA LEU A 252 7.64 -8.14 -2.49
C LEU A 252 8.07 -6.70 -2.22
N THR A 253 9.26 -6.31 -2.68
CA THR A 253 9.79 -4.94 -2.51
C THR A 253 8.85 -3.91 -3.14
N PHE A 254 8.31 -4.18 -4.33
CA PHE A 254 7.35 -3.28 -4.96
C PHE A 254 6.03 -3.21 -4.20
N VAL A 255 5.40 -4.35 -3.94
CA VAL A 255 4.06 -4.41 -3.31
C VAL A 255 4.11 -3.89 -1.88
N ALA A 256 5.07 -4.33 -1.08
CA ALA A 256 5.24 -3.85 0.29
C ALA A 256 5.64 -2.37 0.30
N GLY A 257 6.52 -1.94 -0.61
CA GLY A 257 6.94 -0.54 -0.75
C GLY A 257 5.79 0.44 -1.04
N LEU A 258 4.63 -0.02 -1.50
CA LEU A 258 3.43 0.82 -1.62
C LEU A 258 2.83 1.21 -0.26
N ILE A 259 3.17 0.49 0.81
CA ILE A 259 2.71 0.77 2.18
C ILE A 259 3.83 1.55 2.90
N PRO A 260 3.64 2.84 3.21
CA PRO A 260 4.65 3.64 3.87
C PRO A 260 5.10 3.02 5.21
N ILE A 261 6.38 3.08 5.52
CA ILE A 261 7.02 2.63 6.76
C ILE A 261 6.99 1.11 6.92
N VAL A 262 5.80 0.49 6.94
CA VAL A 262 5.63 -0.96 7.15
C VAL A 262 6.28 -1.76 6.03
N GLY A 263 6.12 -1.30 4.79
CA GLY A 263 6.69 -1.95 3.62
C GLY A 263 8.21 -2.00 3.66
N ASN A 264 8.84 -0.89 3.98
CA ASN A 264 10.30 -0.82 4.09
C ASN A 264 10.84 -1.73 5.20
N LEU A 265 10.18 -1.73 6.36
CA LEU A 265 10.57 -2.61 7.47
C LEU A 265 10.47 -4.10 7.10
N LEU A 266 9.37 -4.48 6.44
CA LEU A 266 9.15 -5.85 5.99
C LEU A 266 10.19 -6.28 4.94
N CYS A 267 10.43 -5.44 3.92
CA CYS A 267 11.43 -5.73 2.89
C CYS A 267 12.84 -5.87 3.47
N ASN A 268 13.20 -4.99 4.42
CA ASN A 268 14.49 -5.04 5.07
C ASN A 268 14.68 -6.35 5.85
N ALA A 269 13.68 -6.74 6.63
CA ALA A 269 13.72 -7.97 7.40
C ALA A 269 13.83 -9.19 6.47
N VAL A 270 13.00 -9.27 5.44
CA VAL A 270 13.00 -10.42 4.51
C VAL A 270 14.29 -10.50 3.70
N LEU A 271 14.77 -9.38 3.12
CA LEU A 271 16.04 -9.37 2.37
C LEU A 271 17.23 -9.77 3.24
N THR A 272 17.29 -9.30 4.48
CA THR A 272 18.36 -9.64 5.41
C THR A 272 18.30 -11.11 5.81
N LEU A 273 17.11 -11.64 6.10
CA LEU A 273 16.92 -13.04 6.47
C LEU A 273 17.26 -13.97 5.31
N VAL A 274 16.83 -13.66 4.09
CA VAL A 274 17.17 -14.45 2.90
C VAL A 274 18.68 -14.32 2.60
N GLY A 275 19.28 -13.16 2.78
CA GLY A 275 20.74 -13.01 2.69
C GLY A 275 21.47 -13.87 3.71
N LEU A 276 20.98 -13.91 4.95
CA LEU A 276 21.58 -14.72 6.01
C LEU A 276 21.47 -16.22 5.73
N SER A 277 20.42 -16.66 5.04
CA SER A 277 20.28 -18.07 4.65
C SER A 277 21.33 -18.50 3.61
N VAL A 278 21.92 -17.59 2.86
CA VAL A 278 23.00 -17.89 1.91
C VAL A 278 24.36 -17.81 2.59
N SER A 279 24.65 -16.67 3.25
CA SER A 279 25.89 -16.50 4.01
C SER A 279 25.83 -15.24 4.87
N PRO A 280 26.65 -15.16 5.95
CA PRO A 280 26.81 -13.92 6.73
C PRO A 280 27.29 -12.73 5.87
N VAL A 281 28.12 -13.00 4.85
CA VAL A 281 28.61 -11.98 3.91
C VAL A 281 27.45 -11.46 3.05
N ALA A 282 26.58 -12.34 2.55
CA ALA A 282 25.38 -11.92 1.81
C ALA A 282 24.43 -11.09 2.69
N ALA A 283 24.24 -11.47 3.93
CA ALA A 283 23.45 -10.68 4.89
C ALA A 283 24.05 -9.29 5.13
N ALA A 284 25.37 -9.20 5.32
CA ALA A 284 26.07 -7.92 5.47
C ALA A 284 25.96 -7.04 4.22
N ALA A 285 26.07 -7.64 3.02
CA ALA A 285 25.88 -6.94 1.76
C ALA A 285 24.44 -6.41 1.62
N CYS A 286 23.43 -7.23 1.98
CA CYS A 286 22.03 -6.79 2.00
C CYS A 286 21.81 -5.63 2.98
N LEU A 287 22.35 -5.71 4.19
CA LEU A 287 22.24 -4.63 5.18
C LEU A 287 22.91 -3.34 4.69
N GLY A 288 24.12 -3.44 4.13
CA GLY A 288 24.83 -2.30 3.55
C GLY A 288 24.03 -1.64 2.43
N PHE A 289 23.45 -2.43 1.53
CA PHE A 289 22.57 -1.96 0.47
C PHE A 289 21.32 -1.28 1.03
N LEU A 290 20.68 -1.86 2.04
CA LEU A 290 19.48 -1.30 2.67
C LEU A 290 19.75 0.04 3.36
N ILE A 291 20.90 0.21 3.99
CA ILE A 291 21.33 1.50 4.56
C ILE A 291 21.50 2.53 3.44
N LEU A 292 22.10 2.15 2.33
CA LEU A 292 22.33 3.03 1.19
C LEU A 292 21.01 3.47 0.53
N ILE A 293 20.10 2.52 0.29
CA ILE A 293 18.80 2.79 -0.34
C ILE A 293 17.93 3.70 0.54
N HIS A 294 17.97 3.52 1.88
CA HIS A 294 17.24 4.39 2.80
C HIS A 294 17.76 5.84 2.76
N LYS A 295 19.08 6.03 2.64
CA LYS A 295 19.64 7.36 2.46
C LYS A 295 19.23 7.96 1.12
N ALA A 296 19.24 7.18 0.04
CA ALA A 296 18.79 7.62 -1.28
C ALA A 296 17.28 7.95 -1.27
N GLU A 297 16.45 7.13 -0.62
CA GLU A 297 15.02 7.36 -0.46
C GLU A 297 14.74 8.68 0.28
N TYR A 298 15.49 8.99 1.33
CA TYR A 298 15.35 10.25 2.06
C TYR A 298 15.57 11.47 1.16
N VAL A 299 16.61 11.44 0.32
CA VAL A 299 16.90 12.51 -0.63
C VAL A 299 15.82 12.64 -1.71
N ILE A 300 15.31 11.51 -2.20
CA ILE A 300 14.26 11.48 -3.22
C ILE A 300 12.94 11.97 -2.65
N ASN A 301 12.58 11.54 -1.44
CA ASN A 301 11.39 12.02 -0.75
C ASN A 301 11.42 13.54 -0.59
N ALA A 302 12.55 14.10 -0.16
CA ALA A 302 12.70 15.55 -0.03
C ALA A 302 12.49 16.27 -1.38
N LYS A 303 13.02 15.73 -2.48
CA LYS A 303 12.83 16.30 -3.83
C LYS A 303 11.43 16.09 -4.39
N VAL A 304 10.90 14.87 -4.35
CA VAL A 304 9.61 14.53 -4.98
C VAL A 304 8.43 15.17 -4.23
N VAL A 305 8.47 15.17 -2.90
CA VAL A 305 7.44 15.81 -2.09
C VAL A 305 7.58 17.33 -2.15
N GLY A 306 8.79 17.87 -2.03
CA GLY A 306 9.03 19.31 -2.08
C GLY A 306 8.59 19.97 -3.39
N THR A 307 8.85 19.34 -4.54
CA THR A 307 8.46 19.88 -5.87
C THR A 307 6.96 19.77 -6.12
N ARG A 308 6.25 18.79 -5.53
CA ARG A 308 4.82 18.59 -5.76
C ARG A 308 3.92 19.32 -4.78
N THR A 309 4.42 19.66 -3.60
CA THR A 309 3.63 20.34 -2.55
C THR A 309 3.86 21.83 -2.49
N HIS A 310 4.78 22.39 -3.30
CA HIS A 310 5.23 23.78 -3.22
C HIS A 310 5.64 24.23 -1.79
N MET A 311 5.90 23.28 -0.91
CA MET A 311 6.46 23.55 0.41
C MET A 311 7.97 23.56 0.29
N GLY A 312 8.59 24.67 0.73
CA GLY A 312 10.04 24.75 0.82
C GLY A 312 10.60 23.58 1.62
N VAL A 313 11.77 23.10 1.18
CA VAL A 313 12.50 22.02 1.86
C VAL A 313 13.06 22.59 3.17
N TRP A 314 12.25 22.52 4.21
CA TRP A 314 12.65 22.72 5.59
C TRP A 314 11.95 21.67 6.46
#